data_b5d7801644c95b8a888c1a79379d2262
#
_entry.id   b5d7801644c95b8a888c1a79379d2262
#
_cell.length_a   1.000
_cell.length_b   1.000
_cell.length_c   1.000
_cell.angle_alpha   90.00
_cell.angle_beta   90.00
_cell.angle_gamma   90.00
#
_symmetry.space_group_name_H-M   'P 1'
#
loop_
_entity.id
_entity.type
_entity.pdbx_description
1 polymer ?
#
loop_
_entity_poly.entity_id
_entity_poly.type
_entity_poly.pdbx_seq_one_letter_code
_entity_poly.pdbx_strand_id
1 'polypeptide(L)'
;MSRWEENIRKVIPYTPGEQPNQPDMIKLNTNENPYPPAPGVEKALREMDTDTMRLYPDPTAGELVHAIAKNYGLKDEQVFVGVGSDDVLAMSFLTFFNSQKPVLFPDITYSFYDVWADLFRIPYERPALDKNFHIRTEDYFRENGGIVFPNPNAPTGVEMPLEEVEDIIRHNADVIVIVDEAYVDFGGQSALPLIEKYDNLLVVQTFSKSRSMAGMRIGFACGNEKLIRFLNDVKYSFNSYTMDRTAIAAGVAAVEDKAYFDETCNKIIETREWTKKELKALGFSFQDSMSNFIFATHKTCPAKELFEALRGQHIYVRYFQKDRIDNFLRITVGTKEEMQKFIDFLKDYLK
;
A
#
# COMPACT_ATOMS: atom_id res chain seq x y z
N MET A 1 40.23 0.24 -1.04
CA MET A 1 39.05 0.34 -1.96
C MET A 1 39.56 0.77 -3.33
N SER A 2 38.99 0.21 -4.38
CA SER A 2 39.34 0.62 -5.75
C SER A 2 38.75 2.00 -6.03
N ARG A 3 39.39 2.83 -6.85
CA ARG A 3 38.89 4.21 -7.16
C ARG A 3 37.44 4.28 -7.68
N TRP A 4 36.98 3.22 -8.38
CA TRP A 4 35.60 3.18 -8.88
C TRP A 4 34.57 2.96 -7.77
N GLU A 5 34.90 2.32 -6.65
CA GLU A 5 34.00 2.09 -5.52
C GLU A 5 33.58 3.40 -4.82
N GLU A 6 34.39 4.45 -4.93
CA GLU A 6 34.10 5.78 -4.39
C GLU A 6 32.95 6.48 -5.14
N ASN A 7 32.75 6.10 -6.42
CA ASN A 7 31.73 6.66 -7.30
C ASN A 7 30.42 5.87 -7.36
N ILE A 8 30.30 4.78 -6.57
CA ILE A 8 29.07 3.99 -6.52
C ILE A 8 28.08 4.64 -5.54
N ARG A 9 26.82 4.72 -5.96
CA ARG A 9 25.73 5.12 -5.05
C ARG A 9 25.54 4.05 -3.97
N LYS A 10 25.73 4.41 -2.73
CA LYS A 10 25.52 3.55 -1.56
C LYS A 10 24.16 3.87 -0.97
N VAL A 11 23.32 2.86 -0.81
CA VAL A 11 21.98 2.96 -0.20
C VAL A 11 21.78 1.80 0.77
N ILE A 12 20.93 2.01 1.75
CA ILE A 12 20.41 0.92 2.60
C ILE A 12 19.11 0.45 1.94
N PRO A 13 19.08 -0.78 1.38
CA PRO A 13 17.89 -1.23 0.68
C PRO A 13 16.76 -1.58 1.64
N TYR A 14 15.54 -1.55 1.14
CA TYR A 14 14.38 -2.10 1.83
C TYR A 14 14.58 -3.58 2.13
N THR A 15 14.16 -4.01 3.33
CA THR A 15 14.16 -5.43 3.71
C THR A 15 12.76 -6.01 3.55
N PRO A 16 12.53 -6.86 2.54
CA PRO A 16 11.22 -7.50 2.33
C PRO A 16 10.78 -8.33 3.54
N GLY A 17 9.46 -8.53 3.65
CA GLY A 17 8.91 -9.50 4.58
C GLY A 17 9.36 -10.92 4.22
N GLU A 18 9.44 -11.79 5.22
CA GLU A 18 9.70 -13.22 5.01
C GLU A 18 8.71 -13.80 3.99
N GLN A 19 9.21 -14.58 3.03
CA GLN A 19 8.42 -15.29 2.04
C GLN A 19 8.51 -16.80 2.35
N PRO A 20 7.70 -17.30 3.30
CA PRO A 20 7.70 -18.71 3.63
C PRO A 20 7.17 -19.52 2.45
N ASN A 21 7.72 -20.71 2.26
CA ASN A 21 7.28 -21.66 1.24
C ASN A 21 7.24 -23.06 1.87
N GLN A 22 6.18 -23.34 2.65
CA GLN A 22 5.96 -24.61 3.31
C GLN A 22 4.55 -25.13 3.02
N PRO A 23 4.36 -26.44 2.92
CA PRO A 23 3.02 -26.99 2.79
C PRO A 23 2.18 -26.64 4.03
N ASP A 24 0.90 -26.39 3.81
CA ASP A 24 -0.11 -26.12 4.86
C ASP A 24 0.16 -24.87 5.73
N MET A 25 0.99 -23.94 5.26
CA MET A 25 1.22 -22.69 5.97
C MET A 25 0.01 -21.76 5.94
N ILE A 26 -0.16 -20.97 6.99
CA ILE A 26 -1.08 -19.85 7.05
C ILE A 26 -0.27 -18.56 6.95
N LYS A 27 -0.39 -17.86 5.81
CA LYS A 27 0.45 -16.71 5.47
C LYS A 27 -0.26 -15.38 5.76
N LEU A 28 -0.01 -14.80 6.93
CA LEU A 28 -0.64 -13.58 7.43
C LEU A 28 0.39 -12.43 7.64
N ASN A 29 1.46 -12.36 6.83
CA ASN A 29 2.58 -11.44 7.09
C ASN A 29 2.79 -10.33 6.06
N THR A 30 2.29 -10.45 4.82
CA THR A 30 2.58 -9.51 3.72
C THR A 30 1.34 -8.81 3.15
N ASN A 31 0.22 -8.89 3.86
CA ASN A 31 -1.04 -8.21 3.49
C ASN A 31 -1.56 -8.59 2.10
N GLU A 32 -1.33 -9.84 1.69
CA GLU A 32 -1.90 -10.39 0.47
C GLU A 32 -3.39 -10.68 0.68
N ASN A 33 -4.16 -10.62 -0.39
CA ASN A 33 -5.57 -11.00 -0.37
C ASN A 33 -5.68 -12.52 -0.34
N PRO A 34 -6.49 -13.12 0.55
CA PRO A 34 -6.62 -14.58 0.63
C PRO A 34 -7.50 -15.19 -0.49
N TYR A 35 -8.22 -14.35 -1.23
CA TYR A 35 -9.04 -14.78 -2.35
C TYR A 35 -8.30 -14.63 -3.68
N PRO A 36 -8.59 -15.47 -4.70
CA PRO A 36 -7.98 -15.32 -6.02
C PRO A 36 -8.41 -14.00 -6.68
N PRO A 37 -7.74 -13.58 -7.77
CA PRO A 37 -8.21 -12.46 -8.59
C PRO A 37 -9.56 -12.77 -9.26
N ALA A 38 -10.22 -11.74 -9.79
CA ALA A 38 -11.50 -11.87 -10.47
C ALA A 38 -11.45 -12.93 -11.58
N PRO A 39 -12.52 -13.71 -11.80
CA PRO A 39 -12.55 -14.79 -12.82
C PRO A 39 -12.18 -14.32 -14.24
N GLY A 40 -12.51 -13.07 -14.58
CA GLY A 40 -12.14 -12.45 -15.85
C GLY A 40 -10.63 -12.35 -16.06
N VAL A 41 -9.84 -12.27 -14.98
CA VAL A 41 -8.37 -12.23 -15.05
C VAL A 41 -7.81 -13.55 -15.59
N GLU A 42 -8.28 -14.68 -15.05
CA GLU A 42 -7.86 -16.00 -15.56
C GLU A 42 -8.20 -16.15 -17.04
N LYS A 43 -9.42 -15.75 -17.43
CA LYS A 43 -9.86 -15.78 -18.82
C LYS A 43 -8.95 -14.94 -19.73
N ALA A 44 -8.68 -13.69 -19.36
CA ALA A 44 -7.83 -12.79 -20.13
C ALA A 44 -6.43 -13.36 -20.35
N LEU A 45 -5.85 -13.99 -19.32
CA LEU A 45 -4.52 -14.61 -19.42
C LEU A 45 -4.51 -15.88 -20.27
N ARG A 46 -5.57 -16.71 -20.22
CA ARG A 46 -5.67 -17.94 -21.04
C ARG A 46 -5.92 -17.66 -22.51
N GLU A 47 -6.65 -16.60 -22.83
CA GLU A 47 -7.01 -16.23 -24.21
C GLU A 47 -5.96 -15.34 -24.89
N MET A 48 -4.88 -15.01 -24.20
CA MET A 48 -3.82 -14.16 -24.73
C MET A 48 -3.09 -14.83 -25.89
N ASP A 49 -2.98 -14.11 -27.01
CA ASP A 49 -2.17 -14.52 -28.15
C ASP A 49 -0.67 -14.32 -27.81
N THR A 50 0.04 -15.45 -27.60
CA THR A 50 1.45 -15.45 -27.24
C THR A 50 2.35 -14.92 -28.36
N ASP A 51 1.93 -14.92 -29.63
CA ASP A 51 2.69 -14.32 -30.74
C ASP A 51 2.85 -12.80 -30.57
N THR A 52 1.95 -12.15 -29.84
CA THR A 52 2.04 -10.72 -29.55
C THR A 52 3.16 -10.37 -28.57
N MET A 53 3.69 -11.35 -27.80
CA MET A 53 4.75 -11.09 -26.82
C MET A 53 6.09 -10.67 -27.45
N ARG A 54 6.29 -10.93 -28.75
CA ARG A 54 7.45 -10.44 -29.52
C ARG A 54 7.43 -8.94 -29.81
N LEU A 55 6.29 -8.29 -29.57
CA LEU A 55 6.09 -6.86 -29.81
C LEU A 55 6.10 -6.08 -28.48
N TYR A 56 6.61 -4.87 -28.50
CA TYR A 56 6.47 -3.97 -27.34
C TYR A 56 5.00 -3.75 -26.98
N PRO A 57 4.66 -3.64 -25.69
CA PRO A 57 3.32 -3.25 -25.26
C PRO A 57 3.02 -1.79 -25.61
N ASP A 58 1.77 -1.38 -25.43
CA ASP A 58 1.40 0.03 -25.49
C ASP A 58 2.13 0.81 -24.38
N PRO A 59 3.00 1.80 -24.70
CA PRO A 59 3.74 2.56 -23.70
C PRO A 59 2.84 3.40 -22.80
N THR A 60 1.62 3.72 -23.24
CA THR A 60 0.63 4.47 -22.46
C THR A 60 -0.20 3.59 -21.54
N ALA A 61 -0.22 2.26 -21.77
CA ALA A 61 -1.14 1.32 -21.16
C ALA A 61 -2.61 1.79 -21.25
N GLY A 62 -2.99 2.38 -22.41
CA GLY A 62 -4.21 3.15 -22.60
C GLY A 62 -5.50 2.40 -22.24
N GLU A 63 -5.59 1.09 -22.54
CA GLU A 63 -6.77 0.28 -22.17
C GLU A 63 -6.93 0.20 -20.63
N LEU A 64 -5.84 0.03 -19.90
CA LEU A 64 -5.87 -0.03 -18.43
C LEU A 64 -6.16 1.34 -17.83
N VAL A 65 -5.52 2.41 -18.34
CA VAL A 65 -5.79 3.80 -17.95
C VAL A 65 -7.27 4.12 -18.14
N HIS A 66 -7.84 3.80 -19.31
CA HIS A 66 -9.26 4.02 -19.62
C HIS A 66 -10.19 3.24 -18.67
N ALA A 67 -9.90 1.97 -18.41
CA ALA A 67 -10.70 1.14 -17.49
C ALA A 67 -10.70 1.72 -16.07
N ILE A 68 -9.54 2.16 -15.55
CA ILE A 68 -9.41 2.80 -14.24
C ILE A 68 -10.17 4.13 -14.23
N ALA A 69 -9.94 5.00 -15.20
CA ALA A 69 -10.61 6.30 -15.32
C ALA A 69 -12.12 6.14 -15.30
N LYS A 70 -12.65 5.24 -16.14
CA LYS A 70 -14.09 4.94 -16.18
C LYS A 70 -14.64 4.42 -14.85
N ASN A 71 -13.89 3.54 -14.15
CA ASN A 71 -14.32 2.98 -12.87
C ASN A 71 -14.48 4.04 -11.79
N TYR A 72 -13.62 5.06 -11.80
CA TYR A 72 -13.62 6.14 -10.81
C TYR A 72 -14.31 7.42 -11.29
N GLY A 73 -14.87 7.45 -12.52
CA GLY A 73 -15.53 8.62 -13.08
C GLY A 73 -14.56 9.77 -13.43
N LEU A 74 -13.32 9.43 -13.77
CA LEU A 74 -12.24 10.36 -14.12
C LEU A 74 -12.03 10.41 -15.64
N LYS A 75 -11.18 11.33 -16.09
CA LYS A 75 -10.64 11.36 -17.45
C LYS A 75 -9.37 10.51 -17.51
N ASP A 76 -9.03 10.00 -18.69
CA ASP A 76 -7.80 9.23 -18.91
C ASP A 76 -6.54 10.05 -18.55
N GLU A 77 -6.54 11.35 -18.80
CA GLU A 77 -5.46 12.29 -18.47
C GLU A 77 -5.27 12.51 -16.96
N GLN A 78 -6.20 12.07 -16.14
CA GLN A 78 -6.11 12.13 -14.67
C GLN A 78 -5.57 10.85 -14.05
N VAL A 79 -5.19 9.83 -14.85
CA VAL A 79 -4.72 8.53 -14.38
C VAL A 79 -3.32 8.22 -14.91
N PHE A 80 -2.44 7.82 -14.00
CA PHE A 80 -1.10 7.30 -14.28
C PHE A 80 -1.01 5.85 -13.82
N VAL A 81 -0.39 4.95 -14.59
CA VAL A 81 -0.17 3.56 -14.22
C VAL A 81 1.32 3.21 -14.20
N GLY A 82 1.71 2.32 -13.27
CA GLY A 82 3.08 1.85 -13.09
C GLY A 82 3.15 0.41 -12.56
N VAL A 83 4.36 -0.10 -12.42
CA VAL A 83 4.65 -1.49 -12.03
C VAL A 83 4.52 -1.68 -10.51
N GLY A 84 3.28 -1.59 -10.02
CA GLY A 84 2.93 -1.54 -8.59
C GLY A 84 2.98 -0.12 -8.03
N SER A 85 2.34 0.08 -6.87
CA SER A 85 2.38 1.38 -6.19
C SER A 85 3.80 1.79 -5.79
N ASP A 86 4.72 0.85 -5.61
CA ASP A 86 6.12 1.16 -5.34
C ASP A 86 6.77 1.96 -6.48
N ASP A 87 6.54 1.54 -7.75
CA ASP A 87 7.02 2.25 -8.93
C ASP A 87 6.34 3.63 -9.04
N VAL A 88 5.02 3.68 -8.87
CA VAL A 88 4.24 4.93 -8.90
C VAL A 88 4.74 5.93 -7.86
N LEU A 89 4.95 5.49 -6.62
CA LEU A 89 5.46 6.32 -5.53
C LEU A 89 6.92 6.75 -5.78
N ALA A 90 7.79 5.83 -6.21
CA ALA A 90 9.17 6.16 -6.55
C ALA A 90 9.25 7.23 -7.66
N MET A 91 8.45 7.07 -8.73
CA MET A 91 8.33 8.08 -9.79
C MET A 91 7.79 9.40 -9.25
N SER A 92 6.83 9.36 -8.33
CA SER A 92 6.28 10.57 -7.69
C SER A 92 7.33 11.30 -6.85
N PHE A 93 8.14 10.58 -6.06
CA PHE A 93 9.27 11.17 -5.32
C PHE A 93 10.27 11.83 -6.26
N LEU A 94 10.65 11.13 -7.33
CA LEU A 94 11.60 11.66 -8.35
C LEU A 94 11.03 12.87 -9.07
N THR A 95 9.74 12.91 -9.34
CA THR A 95 9.09 13.98 -10.09
C THR A 95 8.87 15.23 -9.26
N PHE A 96 8.34 15.09 -8.02
CA PHE A 96 7.76 16.22 -7.29
C PHE A 96 8.61 16.72 -6.13
N PHE A 97 9.51 15.92 -5.56
CA PHE A 97 10.24 16.30 -4.35
C PHE A 97 11.68 16.74 -4.64
N ASN A 98 11.81 17.84 -5.40
CA ASN A 98 13.10 18.33 -5.88
C ASN A 98 13.58 19.62 -5.19
N SER A 99 12.91 20.05 -4.11
CA SER A 99 13.33 21.24 -3.36
C SER A 99 14.39 20.88 -2.30
N GLN A 100 15.00 21.92 -1.71
CA GLN A 100 15.91 21.74 -0.57
C GLN A 100 15.18 21.67 0.77
N LYS A 101 13.83 21.82 0.78
CA LYS A 101 13.00 21.69 1.97
C LYS A 101 12.67 20.23 2.22
N PRO A 102 12.54 19.81 3.50
CA PRO A 102 12.27 18.43 3.81
C PRO A 102 10.86 18.00 3.38
N VAL A 103 10.76 16.79 2.82
CA VAL A 103 9.47 16.09 2.65
C VAL A 103 9.03 15.55 4.00
N LEU A 104 7.73 15.65 4.30
CA LEU A 104 7.17 15.18 5.56
C LEU A 104 6.41 13.88 5.36
N PHE A 105 6.68 12.89 6.22
CA PHE A 105 5.90 11.65 6.34
C PHE A 105 5.99 11.08 7.76
N PRO A 106 5.01 10.27 8.23
CA PRO A 106 4.98 9.80 9.62
C PRO A 106 6.20 8.96 10.00
N ASP A 107 6.60 8.97 11.26
CA ASP A 107 7.73 8.20 11.81
C ASP A 107 7.49 6.69 11.80
N ILE A 108 6.22 6.28 11.95
CA ILE A 108 5.78 4.89 11.87
C ILE A 108 4.83 4.76 10.68
N THR A 109 5.37 4.42 9.52
CA THR A 109 4.67 4.37 8.25
C THR A 109 5.30 3.36 7.30
N TYR A 110 4.93 3.40 6.01
CA TYR A 110 5.50 2.55 4.98
C TYR A 110 7.00 2.83 4.81
N SER A 111 7.81 1.84 5.12
CA SER A 111 9.27 1.99 5.25
C SER A 111 10.03 2.18 3.93
N PHE A 112 9.34 2.23 2.78
CA PHE A 112 9.97 2.60 1.52
C PHE A 112 10.13 4.11 1.34
N TYR A 113 9.38 4.94 2.06
CA TYR A 113 9.52 6.40 1.93
C TYR A 113 10.93 6.87 2.30
N ASP A 114 11.49 6.37 3.41
CA ASP A 114 12.88 6.61 3.79
C ASP A 114 13.85 6.18 2.67
N VAL A 115 13.62 4.98 2.10
CA VAL A 115 14.51 4.38 1.08
C VAL A 115 14.51 5.21 -0.20
N TRP A 116 13.36 5.68 -0.67
CA TRP A 116 13.29 6.54 -1.86
C TRP A 116 13.87 7.92 -1.58
N ALA A 117 13.61 8.51 -0.42
CA ALA A 117 14.19 9.80 -0.05
C ALA A 117 15.72 9.72 -0.02
N ASP A 118 16.31 8.69 0.59
CA ASP A 118 17.76 8.45 0.59
C ASP A 118 18.31 8.17 -0.82
N LEU A 119 17.62 7.33 -1.60
CA LEU A 119 18.02 6.97 -2.96
C LEU A 119 18.10 8.20 -3.86
N PHE A 120 17.12 9.09 -3.78
CA PHE A 120 17.04 10.31 -4.60
C PHE A 120 17.70 11.53 -3.95
N ARG A 121 18.23 11.40 -2.71
CA ARG A 121 18.86 12.49 -1.92
C ARG A 121 17.88 13.62 -1.63
N ILE A 122 16.66 13.28 -1.31
CA ILE A 122 15.60 14.17 -0.91
C ILE A 122 15.69 14.37 0.60
N PRO A 123 15.81 15.62 1.11
CA PRO A 123 15.74 15.84 2.55
C PRO A 123 14.35 15.50 3.08
N TYR A 124 14.27 14.90 4.27
CA TYR A 124 12.99 14.55 4.86
C TYR A 124 12.98 14.70 6.39
N GLU A 125 11.80 14.87 6.94
CA GLU A 125 11.52 14.83 8.37
C GLU A 125 10.32 13.93 8.64
N ARG A 126 10.31 13.32 9.83
CA ARG A 126 9.29 12.33 10.23
C ARG A 126 8.53 12.82 11.45
N PRO A 127 7.43 13.59 11.30
CA PRO A 127 6.53 13.90 12.41
C PRO A 127 6.07 12.62 13.11
N ALA A 128 6.12 12.65 14.46
CA ALA A 128 5.77 11.49 15.25
C ALA A 128 4.26 11.29 15.30
N LEU A 129 3.79 10.06 15.09
CA LEU A 129 2.42 9.69 15.40
C LEU A 129 2.14 9.87 16.89
N ASP A 130 0.91 10.17 17.27
CA ASP A 130 0.49 10.23 18.65
C ASP A 130 0.60 8.84 19.35
N LYS A 131 0.24 8.78 20.63
CA LYS A 131 0.25 7.52 21.41
C LYS A 131 -0.71 6.44 20.90
N ASN A 132 -1.70 6.83 20.12
CA ASN A 132 -2.71 5.96 19.51
C ASN A 132 -2.42 5.72 18.01
N PHE A 133 -1.24 6.10 17.52
CA PHE A 133 -0.81 6.00 16.13
C PHE A 133 -1.61 6.85 15.14
N HIS A 134 -2.23 7.95 15.57
CA HIS A 134 -2.85 8.92 14.69
C HIS A 134 -1.82 9.95 14.21
N ILE A 135 -1.97 10.41 12.98
CA ILE A 135 -1.27 11.57 12.46
C ILE A 135 -1.86 12.82 13.14
N ARG A 136 -0.99 13.72 13.59
CA ARG A 136 -1.40 15.04 14.09
C ARG A 136 -1.29 16.03 12.93
N THR A 137 -2.41 16.51 12.44
CA THR A 137 -2.48 17.35 11.23
C THR A 137 -1.65 18.63 11.36
N GLU A 138 -1.63 19.23 12.56
CA GLU A 138 -0.89 20.45 12.86
C GLU A 138 0.63 20.34 12.68
N ASP A 139 1.19 19.13 12.79
CA ASP A 139 2.62 18.89 12.57
C ASP A 139 3.01 19.03 11.08
N TYR A 140 2.02 19.05 10.18
CA TYR A 140 2.16 19.19 8.74
C TYR A 140 1.86 20.62 8.24
N PHE A 141 1.43 21.55 9.12
CA PHE A 141 1.12 22.95 8.77
C PHE A 141 2.34 23.85 8.85
N ARG A 142 3.44 23.41 8.32
CA ARG A 142 4.72 24.12 8.32
C ARG A 142 5.38 24.09 6.96
N GLU A 143 6.37 24.95 6.76
CA GLU A 143 7.15 24.96 5.52
C GLU A 143 7.81 23.59 5.28
N ASN A 144 7.62 23.05 4.08
CA ASN A 144 8.10 21.73 3.69
C ASN A 144 8.33 21.62 2.18
N GLY A 145 8.91 20.50 1.72
CA GLY A 145 9.19 20.19 0.31
C GLY A 145 8.16 19.29 -0.36
N GLY A 146 7.14 18.90 0.39
CA GLY A 146 6.08 17.95 -0.02
C GLY A 146 5.67 17.06 1.13
N ILE A 147 4.54 16.39 0.98
CA ILE A 147 3.98 15.51 2.03
C ILE A 147 3.59 14.18 1.39
N VAL A 148 3.84 13.08 2.11
CA VAL A 148 3.31 11.76 1.75
C VAL A 148 2.91 11.00 2.99
N PHE A 149 1.72 10.43 3.00
CA PHE A 149 1.26 9.53 4.06
C PHE A 149 0.27 8.50 3.54
N PRO A 150 0.26 7.27 4.12
CA PRO A 150 -0.74 6.27 3.80
C PRO A 150 -2.04 6.57 4.53
N ASN A 151 -3.16 6.35 3.87
CA ASN A 151 -4.48 6.39 4.50
C ASN A 151 -5.39 5.29 3.96
N PRO A 152 -5.67 4.23 4.74
CA PRO A 152 -5.19 3.93 6.12
C PRO A 152 -3.69 3.69 6.23
N ASN A 153 -3.09 4.08 7.38
CA ASN A 153 -1.65 3.96 7.60
C ASN A 153 -1.19 2.49 7.75
N ALA A 154 -0.04 2.17 7.22
CA ALA A 154 0.63 0.89 7.45
C ALA A 154 1.96 1.13 8.23
N PRO A 155 2.22 0.42 9.35
CA PRO A 155 1.62 -0.86 9.74
C PRO A 155 0.43 -0.77 10.70
N THR A 156 -0.06 0.40 11.06
CA THR A 156 -1.01 0.59 12.17
C THR A 156 -2.46 0.26 11.82
N GLY A 157 -2.85 0.40 10.54
CA GLY A 157 -4.23 0.23 10.07
C GLY A 157 -5.15 1.41 10.36
N VAL A 158 -4.64 2.44 11.03
CA VAL A 158 -5.42 3.61 11.44
C VAL A 158 -5.73 4.50 10.24
N GLU A 159 -6.99 4.89 10.13
CA GLU A 159 -7.47 5.84 9.14
C GLU A 159 -7.49 7.26 9.72
N MET A 160 -7.10 8.23 8.91
CA MET A 160 -7.34 9.65 9.14
C MET A 160 -8.67 10.03 8.49
N PRO A 161 -9.59 10.72 9.18
CA PRO A 161 -10.82 11.24 8.58
C PRO A 161 -10.54 12.11 7.36
N LEU A 162 -11.41 12.03 6.34
CA LEU A 162 -11.21 12.78 5.08
C LEU A 162 -11.12 14.29 5.30
N GLU A 163 -11.81 14.83 6.29
CA GLU A 163 -11.73 16.25 6.65
C GLU A 163 -10.33 16.66 7.12
N GLU A 164 -9.64 15.78 7.88
CA GLU A 164 -8.27 16.02 8.33
C GLU A 164 -7.27 15.86 7.18
N VAL A 165 -7.50 14.92 6.26
CA VAL A 165 -6.75 14.78 5.01
C VAL A 165 -6.87 16.06 4.19
N GLU A 166 -8.09 16.57 4.02
CA GLU A 166 -8.35 17.83 3.30
C GLU A 166 -7.68 19.03 3.96
N ASP A 167 -7.65 19.07 5.29
CA ASP A 167 -6.95 20.14 6.03
C ASP A 167 -5.45 20.15 5.74
N ILE A 168 -4.79 18.99 5.69
CA ILE A 168 -3.38 18.91 5.31
C ILE A 168 -3.18 19.43 3.89
N ILE A 169 -4.01 19.01 2.93
CA ILE A 169 -3.91 19.43 1.52
C ILE A 169 -4.06 20.95 1.40
N ARG A 170 -5.07 21.50 2.05
CA ARG A 170 -5.42 22.94 1.99
C ARG A 170 -4.33 23.83 2.60
N HIS A 171 -3.71 23.41 3.70
CA HIS A 171 -2.63 24.16 4.34
C HIS A 171 -1.29 24.08 3.60
N ASN A 172 -1.17 23.20 2.62
CA ASN A 172 0.04 22.93 1.87
C ASN A 172 -0.14 23.16 0.35
N ALA A 173 -0.89 24.17 -0.03
CA ALA A 173 -1.27 24.42 -1.43
C ALA A 173 -0.08 24.66 -2.39
N ASP A 174 1.09 25.05 -1.87
CA ASP A 174 2.30 25.33 -2.64
C ASP A 174 3.21 24.10 -2.86
N VAL A 175 2.85 22.94 -2.31
CA VAL A 175 3.62 21.70 -2.46
C VAL A 175 2.70 20.51 -2.76
N ILE A 176 3.25 19.43 -3.29
CA ILE A 176 2.47 18.23 -3.58
C ILE A 176 2.21 17.44 -2.32
N VAL A 177 0.96 17.03 -2.13
CA VAL A 177 0.51 16.09 -1.11
C VAL A 177 0.14 14.76 -1.77
N ILE A 178 0.82 13.69 -1.37
CA ILE A 178 0.55 12.33 -1.85
C ILE A 178 -0.19 11.57 -0.76
N VAL A 179 -1.39 11.07 -1.06
CA VAL A 179 -2.14 10.16 -0.21
C VAL A 179 -2.00 8.75 -0.77
N ASP A 180 -1.31 7.88 -0.04
CA ASP A 180 -1.12 6.47 -0.41
C ASP A 180 -2.28 5.64 0.14
N GLU A 181 -3.17 5.26 -0.74
CA GLU A 181 -4.42 4.55 -0.46
C GLU A 181 -4.32 3.04 -0.74
N ALA A 182 -3.19 2.42 -0.47
CA ALA A 182 -3.00 0.99 -0.74
C ALA A 182 -4.03 0.09 -0.03
N TYR A 183 -4.71 0.57 1.00
CA TYR A 183 -5.65 -0.20 1.82
C TYR A 183 -7.06 0.41 1.90
N VAL A 184 -7.36 1.49 1.20
CA VAL A 184 -8.62 2.24 1.32
C VAL A 184 -9.87 1.40 1.06
N ASP A 185 -9.78 0.43 0.16
CA ASP A 185 -10.89 -0.42 -0.26
C ASP A 185 -11.45 -1.35 0.85
N PHE A 186 -10.77 -1.44 1.99
CA PHE A 186 -11.19 -2.27 3.12
C PHE A 186 -12.02 -1.49 4.17
N GLY A 187 -12.72 -0.45 3.74
CA GLY A 187 -13.65 0.32 4.55
C GLY A 187 -13.19 1.74 4.84
N GLY A 188 -12.07 2.18 4.29
CA GLY A 188 -11.59 3.55 4.37
C GLY A 188 -12.34 4.51 3.43
N GLN A 189 -12.15 5.81 3.66
CA GLN A 189 -12.72 6.86 2.84
C GLN A 189 -11.64 7.47 1.94
N SER A 190 -11.82 7.34 0.61
CA SER A 190 -10.85 7.80 -0.38
C SER A 190 -10.81 9.34 -0.52
N ALA A 191 -9.63 9.88 -0.71
CA ALA A 191 -9.40 11.28 -1.08
C ALA A 191 -9.59 11.55 -2.59
N LEU A 192 -9.89 10.54 -3.41
CA LEU A 192 -10.13 10.72 -4.85
C LEU A 192 -11.12 11.85 -5.20
N PRO A 193 -12.24 12.05 -4.48
CA PRO A 193 -13.14 13.19 -4.78
C PRO A 193 -12.50 14.56 -4.62
N LEU A 194 -11.40 14.67 -3.87
CA LEU A 194 -10.72 15.94 -3.63
C LEU A 194 -9.79 16.38 -4.78
N ILE A 195 -9.46 15.49 -5.74
CA ILE A 195 -8.58 15.84 -6.87
C ILE A 195 -9.19 16.90 -7.81
N GLU A 196 -10.52 16.99 -7.85
CA GLU A 196 -11.22 18.05 -8.61
C GLU A 196 -11.13 19.43 -7.91
N LYS A 197 -10.85 19.44 -6.61
CA LYS A 197 -10.79 20.65 -5.79
C LYS A 197 -9.35 21.14 -5.57
N TYR A 198 -8.37 20.24 -5.57
CA TYR A 198 -6.98 20.51 -5.20
C TYR A 198 -6.00 20.05 -6.28
N ASP A 199 -5.39 21.01 -6.96
CA ASP A 199 -4.40 20.75 -8.01
C ASP A 199 -3.10 20.11 -7.51
N ASN A 200 -2.84 20.17 -6.20
CA ASN A 200 -1.64 19.66 -5.53
C ASN A 200 -1.82 18.29 -4.91
N LEU A 201 -2.96 17.63 -5.10
CA LEU A 201 -3.24 16.30 -4.57
C LEU A 201 -2.92 15.20 -5.59
N LEU A 202 -2.17 14.20 -5.15
CA LEU A 202 -1.97 12.94 -5.86
C LEU A 202 -2.45 11.77 -4.97
N VAL A 203 -3.38 10.97 -5.44
CA VAL A 203 -3.86 9.76 -4.76
C VAL A 203 -3.26 8.53 -5.42
N VAL A 204 -2.59 7.67 -4.65
CA VAL A 204 -1.94 6.46 -5.16
C VAL A 204 -2.65 5.22 -4.64
N GLN A 205 -2.98 4.28 -5.54
CA GLN A 205 -3.62 3.01 -5.20
C GLN A 205 -2.91 1.82 -5.85
N THR A 206 -3.28 0.60 -5.45
CA THR A 206 -2.63 -0.63 -5.92
C THR A 206 -3.63 -1.76 -6.16
N PHE A 207 -3.33 -2.62 -7.12
CA PHE A 207 -4.04 -3.88 -7.33
C PHE A 207 -3.54 -5.02 -6.42
N SER A 208 -2.44 -4.79 -5.70
CA SER A 208 -1.78 -5.82 -4.89
C SER A 208 -2.60 -6.30 -3.70
N LYS A 209 -3.57 -5.51 -3.24
CA LYS A 209 -4.33 -5.77 -2.00
C LYS A 209 -5.78 -6.16 -2.30
N SER A 210 -6.63 -5.20 -2.58
CA SER A 210 -8.07 -5.41 -2.77
C SER A 210 -8.40 -6.23 -4.02
N ARG A 211 -7.60 -6.12 -5.09
CA ARG A 211 -7.82 -6.83 -6.35
C ARG A 211 -7.07 -8.16 -6.48
N SER A 212 -6.41 -8.63 -5.40
CA SER A 212 -5.73 -9.95 -5.36
C SER A 212 -4.61 -10.13 -6.39
N MET A 213 -3.96 -9.05 -6.83
CA MET A 213 -3.02 -9.06 -7.95
C MET A 213 -1.60 -8.63 -7.57
N ALA A 214 -1.15 -8.95 -6.35
CA ALA A 214 0.21 -8.62 -5.90
C ALA A 214 1.31 -9.13 -6.86
N GLY A 215 1.12 -10.31 -7.44
CA GLY A 215 2.04 -10.91 -8.40
C GLY A 215 2.06 -10.25 -9.77
N MET A 216 1.00 -9.51 -10.15
CA MET A 216 0.90 -8.82 -11.45
C MET A 216 1.53 -7.43 -11.46
N ARG A 217 1.91 -6.90 -10.31
CA ARG A 217 2.59 -5.62 -10.18
C ARG A 217 1.87 -4.47 -10.89
N ILE A 218 0.66 -4.14 -10.47
CA ILE A 218 -0.13 -3.01 -11.00
C ILE A 218 -0.37 -2.00 -9.88
N GLY A 219 0.00 -0.75 -10.11
CA GLY A 219 -0.32 0.40 -9.28
C GLY A 219 -0.72 1.58 -10.15
N PHE A 220 -1.41 2.54 -9.58
CA PHE A 220 -1.82 3.73 -10.30
C PHE A 220 -1.89 4.95 -9.38
N ALA A 221 -1.82 6.12 -10.00
CA ALA A 221 -2.07 7.40 -9.34
C ALA A 221 -3.18 8.15 -10.05
N CYS A 222 -3.97 8.89 -9.28
CA CYS A 222 -4.99 9.81 -9.78
C CYS A 222 -4.70 11.22 -9.27
N GLY A 223 -4.87 12.22 -10.14
CA GLY A 223 -4.63 13.61 -9.80
C GLY A 223 -5.01 14.56 -10.93
N ASN A 224 -4.67 15.83 -10.76
CA ASN A 224 -4.83 16.83 -11.81
C ASN A 224 -4.07 16.43 -13.08
N GLU A 225 -4.63 16.68 -14.26
CA GLU A 225 -4.03 16.36 -15.58
C GLU A 225 -2.58 16.86 -15.71
N LYS A 226 -2.27 18.00 -15.10
CA LYS A 226 -0.92 18.58 -15.10
C LYS A 226 0.07 17.72 -14.29
N LEU A 227 -0.33 17.18 -13.14
CA LEU A 227 0.51 16.28 -12.34
C LEU A 227 0.75 14.96 -13.08
N ILE A 228 -0.28 14.39 -13.67
CA ILE A 228 -0.18 13.15 -14.43
C ILE A 228 0.74 13.31 -15.64
N ARG A 229 0.68 14.45 -16.33
CA ARG A 229 1.60 14.76 -17.42
C ARG A 229 3.06 14.77 -16.95
N PHE A 230 3.38 15.43 -15.83
CA PHE A 230 4.75 15.44 -15.30
C PHE A 230 5.23 14.04 -14.89
N LEU A 231 4.38 13.20 -14.31
CA LEU A 231 4.71 11.80 -14.04
C LEU A 231 5.04 11.03 -15.32
N ASN A 232 4.26 11.21 -16.37
CA ASN A 232 4.51 10.60 -17.66
C ASN A 232 5.82 11.10 -18.31
N ASP A 233 6.13 12.39 -18.22
CA ASP A 233 7.38 12.95 -18.72
C ASP A 233 8.60 12.28 -18.07
N VAL A 234 8.57 12.07 -16.75
CA VAL A 234 9.62 11.36 -16.00
C VAL A 234 9.64 9.88 -16.33
N LYS A 235 8.48 9.21 -16.37
CA LYS A 235 8.38 7.80 -16.77
C LYS A 235 9.00 7.55 -18.15
N TYR A 236 8.65 8.34 -19.15
CA TYR A 236 9.19 8.18 -20.50
C TYR A 236 10.68 8.50 -20.60
N SER A 237 11.21 9.27 -19.66
CA SER A 237 12.64 9.56 -19.56
C SER A 237 13.43 8.49 -18.80
N PHE A 238 12.73 7.67 -17.97
CA PHE A 238 13.33 6.62 -17.14
C PHE A 238 13.14 5.22 -17.75
N ASN A 239 11.89 4.81 -18.00
CA ASN A 239 11.52 3.55 -18.64
C ASN A 239 10.16 3.69 -19.33
N SER A 240 10.16 3.80 -20.66
CA SER A 240 8.95 4.09 -21.43
C SER A 240 7.98 2.92 -21.57
N TYR A 241 8.44 1.68 -21.45
CA TYR A 241 7.61 0.46 -21.61
C TYR A 241 7.51 -0.32 -20.31
N THR A 242 7.02 0.31 -19.25
CA THR A 242 7.00 -0.28 -17.90
C THR A 242 5.98 -1.40 -17.74
N MET A 243 4.77 -1.23 -18.32
CA MET A 243 3.68 -2.19 -18.18
C MET A 243 3.72 -3.24 -19.26
N ASP A 244 3.74 -4.53 -18.89
CA ASP A 244 3.64 -5.62 -19.85
C ASP A 244 2.20 -5.90 -20.30
N ARG A 245 2.04 -6.63 -21.40
CA ARG A 245 0.73 -6.95 -21.99
C ARG A 245 -0.16 -7.77 -21.07
N THR A 246 0.44 -8.68 -20.29
CA THR A 246 -0.29 -9.55 -19.37
C THR A 246 -0.87 -8.73 -18.22
N ALA A 247 -0.08 -7.81 -17.66
CA ALA A 247 -0.52 -6.91 -16.62
C ALA A 247 -1.64 -5.96 -17.10
N ILE A 248 -1.52 -5.40 -18.31
CA ILE A 248 -2.55 -4.53 -18.89
C ILE A 248 -3.87 -5.30 -19.05
N ALA A 249 -3.87 -6.46 -19.74
CA ALA A 249 -5.08 -7.24 -19.98
C ALA A 249 -5.72 -7.76 -18.68
N ALA A 250 -4.90 -8.28 -17.76
CA ALA A 250 -5.37 -8.74 -16.45
C ALA A 250 -5.92 -7.60 -15.59
N GLY A 251 -5.28 -6.43 -15.65
CA GLY A 251 -5.73 -5.23 -14.94
C GLY A 251 -7.09 -4.73 -15.41
N VAL A 252 -7.31 -4.66 -16.72
CA VAL A 252 -8.63 -4.30 -17.31
C VAL A 252 -9.70 -5.26 -16.80
N ALA A 253 -9.48 -6.58 -16.91
CA ALA A 253 -10.44 -7.58 -16.46
C ALA A 253 -10.74 -7.48 -14.96
N ALA A 254 -9.74 -7.15 -14.14
CA ALA A 254 -9.92 -6.98 -12.69
C ALA A 254 -10.70 -5.71 -12.33
N VAL A 255 -10.57 -4.64 -13.11
CA VAL A 255 -11.33 -3.39 -12.89
C VAL A 255 -12.80 -3.55 -13.29
N GLU A 256 -13.07 -4.26 -14.37
CA GLU A 256 -14.41 -4.42 -14.90
C GLU A 256 -15.32 -5.33 -14.03
N ASP A 257 -14.76 -6.23 -13.22
CA ASP A 257 -15.53 -7.09 -12.32
C ASP A 257 -15.73 -6.46 -10.94
N LYS A 258 -16.53 -5.39 -10.92
CA LYS A 258 -16.87 -4.67 -9.67
C LYS A 258 -17.60 -5.57 -8.67
N ALA A 259 -18.45 -6.48 -9.11
CA ALA A 259 -19.23 -7.34 -8.23
C ALA A 259 -18.32 -8.27 -7.42
N TYR A 260 -17.36 -8.92 -8.07
CA TYR A 260 -16.37 -9.77 -7.41
C TYR A 260 -15.46 -8.97 -6.46
N PHE A 261 -15.03 -7.80 -6.90
CA PHE A 261 -14.25 -6.88 -6.06
C PHE A 261 -14.98 -6.53 -4.77
N ASP A 262 -16.25 -6.08 -4.85
CA ASP A 262 -17.07 -5.73 -3.70
C ASP A 262 -17.27 -6.95 -2.78
N GLU A 263 -17.56 -8.14 -3.35
CA GLU A 263 -17.73 -9.38 -2.60
C GLU A 263 -16.50 -9.75 -1.78
N THR A 264 -15.32 -9.74 -2.40
CA THR A 264 -14.08 -10.16 -1.73
C THR A 264 -13.62 -9.14 -0.69
N CYS A 265 -13.74 -7.85 -0.94
CA CYS A 265 -13.47 -6.81 0.04
C CYS A 265 -14.40 -6.94 1.26
N ASN A 266 -15.70 -7.16 1.06
CA ASN A 266 -16.66 -7.35 2.14
C ASN A 266 -16.34 -8.61 2.98
N LYS A 267 -15.98 -9.73 2.36
CA LYS A 267 -15.54 -10.94 3.09
C LYS A 267 -14.34 -10.66 4.00
N ILE A 268 -13.37 -9.88 3.53
CA ILE A 268 -12.20 -9.50 4.32
C ILE A 268 -12.61 -8.59 5.48
N ILE A 269 -13.47 -7.60 5.24
CA ILE A 269 -13.99 -6.70 6.28
C ILE A 269 -14.74 -7.50 7.35
N GLU A 270 -15.65 -8.37 6.98
CA GLU A 270 -16.41 -9.21 7.91
C GLU A 270 -15.48 -10.12 8.73
N THR A 271 -14.50 -10.75 8.09
CA THR A 271 -13.52 -11.61 8.77
C THR A 271 -12.64 -10.79 9.70
N ARG A 272 -12.22 -9.57 9.32
CA ARG A 272 -11.48 -8.64 10.18
C ARG A 272 -12.29 -8.29 11.43
N GLU A 273 -13.53 -7.87 11.27
CA GLU A 273 -14.37 -7.48 12.40
C GLU A 273 -14.65 -8.64 13.36
N TRP A 274 -14.84 -9.84 12.84
CA TRP A 274 -14.92 -11.04 13.66
C TRP A 274 -13.60 -11.30 14.40
N THR A 275 -12.47 -11.24 13.71
CA THR A 275 -11.14 -11.47 14.32
C THR A 275 -10.84 -10.44 15.41
N LYS A 276 -11.21 -9.19 15.23
CA LYS A 276 -11.09 -8.14 16.26
C LYS A 276 -11.85 -8.49 17.53
N LYS A 277 -13.06 -9.06 17.42
CA LYS A 277 -13.85 -9.51 18.59
C LYS A 277 -13.16 -10.66 19.33
N GLU A 278 -12.68 -11.67 18.61
CA GLU A 278 -11.95 -12.79 19.20
C GLU A 278 -10.65 -12.35 19.90
N LEU A 279 -9.85 -11.48 19.24
CA LEU A 279 -8.62 -10.94 19.81
C LEU A 279 -8.89 -10.14 21.09
N LYS A 280 -9.92 -9.29 21.12
CA LYS A 280 -10.32 -8.55 22.34
C LYS A 280 -10.66 -9.50 23.49
N ALA A 281 -11.40 -10.59 23.20
CA ALA A 281 -11.74 -11.59 24.21
C ALA A 281 -10.50 -12.33 24.76
N LEU A 282 -9.44 -12.45 23.97
CA LEU A 282 -8.16 -13.03 24.36
C LEU A 282 -7.22 -12.05 25.06
N GLY A 283 -7.59 -10.79 25.22
CA GLY A 283 -6.79 -9.80 25.94
C GLY A 283 -5.83 -8.99 25.05
N PHE A 284 -6.05 -8.98 23.74
CA PHE A 284 -5.35 -8.08 22.83
C PHE A 284 -5.93 -6.68 22.84
N SER A 285 -5.05 -5.70 22.59
CA SER A 285 -5.37 -4.31 22.34
C SER A 285 -4.88 -3.89 20.96
N PHE A 286 -5.64 -3.07 20.27
CA PHE A 286 -5.33 -2.52 18.92
C PHE A 286 -6.17 -1.29 18.66
N GLN A 287 -5.71 -0.42 17.76
CA GLN A 287 -6.52 0.64 17.19
C GLN A 287 -7.48 0.07 16.14
N ASP A 288 -8.55 0.80 15.86
CA ASP A 288 -9.50 0.38 14.84
C ASP A 288 -8.84 0.39 13.46
N SER A 289 -8.90 -0.74 12.77
CA SER A 289 -8.24 -0.90 11.47
C SER A 289 -9.25 -0.79 10.34
N MET A 290 -8.92 0.05 9.34
CA MET A 290 -9.62 0.15 8.06
C MET A 290 -8.80 -0.44 6.90
N SER A 291 -7.96 -1.44 7.22
CA SER A 291 -7.12 -2.16 6.24
C SER A 291 -7.41 -3.67 6.24
N ASN A 292 -6.70 -4.43 5.43
CA ASN A 292 -6.78 -5.90 5.45
C ASN A 292 -5.85 -6.56 6.48
N PHE A 293 -5.53 -5.86 7.56
CA PHE A 293 -4.72 -6.38 8.67
C PHE A 293 -5.12 -5.74 9.99
N ILE A 294 -4.70 -6.34 11.10
CA ILE A 294 -4.86 -5.83 12.46
C ILE A 294 -3.48 -5.65 13.07
N PHE A 295 -3.22 -4.50 13.71
CA PHE A 295 -1.98 -4.20 14.41
C PHE A 295 -2.21 -4.29 15.91
N ALA A 296 -1.83 -5.42 16.53
CA ALA A 296 -2.26 -5.79 17.86
C ALA A 296 -1.10 -6.09 18.82
N THR A 297 -1.29 -5.77 20.09
CA THR A 297 -0.43 -6.15 21.22
C THR A 297 -1.24 -6.92 22.25
N HIS A 298 -0.61 -7.87 22.96
CA HIS A 298 -1.26 -8.63 24.02
C HIS A 298 -0.82 -8.09 25.41
N LYS A 299 -1.76 -8.11 26.36
CA LYS A 299 -1.56 -7.51 27.70
C LYS A 299 -0.42 -8.11 28.54
N THR A 300 -0.09 -9.39 28.35
CA THR A 300 0.90 -10.12 29.16
C THR A 300 1.91 -10.93 28.34
N CYS A 301 1.59 -11.33 27.12
CA CYS A 301 2.47 -12.11 26.25
C CYS A 301 3.25 -11.17 25.32
N PRO A 302 4.60 -11.14 25.39
CA PRO A 302 5.40 -10.31 24.51
C PRO A 302 5.20 -10.66 23.03
N ALA A 303 5.13 -9.66 22.16
CA ALA A 303 4.89 -9.90 20.73
C ALA A 303 5.94 -10.78 20.06
N LYS A 304 7.19 -10.67 20.49
CA LYS A 304 8.28 -11.52 19.98
C LYS A 304 8.06 -13.01 20.29
N GLU A 305 7.67 -13.34 21.53
CA GLU A 305 7.41 -14.72 21.95
C GLU A 305 6.23 -15.29 21.16
N LEU A 306 5.16 -14.51 21.03
CA LEU A 306 3.98 -14.90 20.26
C LEU A 306 4.29 -15.10 18.78
N PHE A 307 5.12 -14.23 18.20
CA PHE A 307 5.61 -14.36 16.82
C PHE A 307 6.37 -15.68 16.61
N GLU A 308 7.29 -16.02 17.52
CA GLU A 308 8.07 -17.25 17.45
C GLU A 308 7.19 -18.49 17.63
N ALA A 309 6.23 -18.46 18.55
CA ALA A 309 5.27 -19.54 18.77
C ALA A 309 4.37 -19.80 17.56
N LEU A 310 3.81 -18.73 16.96
CA LEU A 310 3.00 -18.81 15.74
C LEU A 310 3.80 -19.39 14.57
N ARG A 311 5.04 -18.90 14.38
CA ARG A 311 5.95 -19.36 13.35
C ARG A 311 6.26 -20.87 13.51
N GLY A 312 6.39 -21.36 14.74
CA GLY A 312 6.57 -22.77 15.05
C GLY A 312 5.39 -23.67 14.65
N GLN A 313 4.21 -23.07 14.41
CA GLN A 313 3.00 -23.74 13.92
C GLN A 313 2.70 -23.40 12.46
N HIS A 314 3.68 -22.91 11.72
CA HIS A 314 3.55 -22.46 10.32
C HIS A 314 2.50 -21.35 10.10
N ILE A 315 2.23 -20.54 11.14
CA ILE A 315 1.38 -19.37 11.06
C ILE A 315 2.29 -18.13 11.03
N TYR A 316 2.35 -17.45 9.90
CA TYR A 316 3.29 -16.37 9.66
C TYR A 316 2.59 -15.01 9.79
N VAL A 317 2.94 -14.24 10.80
CA VAL A 317 2.54 -12.84 11.00
C VAL A 317 3.73 -11.91 10.84
N ARG A 318 3.55 -10.61 10.87
CA ARG A 318 4.66 -9.66 10.79
C ARG A 318 5.00 -9.08 12.17
N TYR A 319 6.27 -9.17 12.54
CA TYR A 319 6.86 -8.54 13.73
C TYR A 319 7.84 -7.44 13.31
N PHE A 320 7.93 -6.35 14.10
CA PHE A 320 8.81 -5.22 13.85
C PHE A 320 9.74 -4.98 15.04
N GLN A 321 11.04 -5.04 14.80
CA GLN A 321 12.07 -4.66 15.79
C GLN A 321 12.36 -3.16 15.70
N LYS A 322 11.38 -2.33 16.04
CA LYS A 322 11.47 -0.87 15.98
C LYS A 322 10.81 -0.28 17.22
N ASP A 323 11.42 0.74 17.81
CA ASP A 323 10.88 1.44 18.97
C ASP A 323 9.41 1.83 18.78
N ARG A 324 8.64 1.78 19.88
CA ARG A 324 7.20 2.02 19.96
C ARG A 324 6.31 0.94 19.34
N ILE A 325 6.83 0.07 18.47
CA ILE A 325 6.08 -1.00 17.81
C ILE A 325 6.66 -2.41 18.00
N ASP A 326 7.72 -2.55 18.78
CA ASP A 326 8.40 -3.81 19.08
C ASP A 326 7.57 -4.78 19.95
N ASN A 327 6.46 -4.31 20.52
CA ASN A 327 5.50 -5.19 21.22
C ASN A 327 4.17 -5.33 20.48
N PHE A 328 4.18 -5.16 19.15
CA PHE A 328 3.00 -5.34 18.29
C PHE A 328 3.26 -6.38 17.20
N LEU A 329 2.18 -7.06 16.80
CA LEU A 329 2.14 -7.90 15.61
C LEU A 329 1.19 -7.29 14.59
N ARG A 330 1.60 -7.25 13.33
CA ARG A 330 0.68 -6.98 12.23
C ARG A 330 0.20 -8.32 11.66
N ILE A 331 -1.09 -8.54 11.75
CA ILE A 331 -1.77 -9.78 11.41
C ILE A 331 -2.63 -9.53 10.18
N THR A 332 -2.22 -10.03 9.02
CA THR A 332 -3.03 -9.96 7.81
C THR A 332 -4.32 -10.76 8.01
N VAL A 333 -5.43 -10.28 7.47
CA VAL A 333 -6.70 -11.00 7.49
C VAL A 333 -6.72 -12.02 6.37
N GLY A 334 -6.69 -13.30 6.72
CA GLY A 334 -6.84 -14.45 5.83
C GLY A 334 -8.30 -14.79 5.55
N THR A 335 -8.54 -15.99 5.02
CA THR A 335 -9.90 -16.56 4.95
C THR A 335 -10.47 -16.77 6.36
N LYS A 336 -11.77 -16.95 6.45
CA LYS A 336 -12.42 -17.23 7.74
C LYS A 336 -11.84 -18.47 8.42
N GLU A 337 -11.53 -19.52 7.64
CA GLU A 337 -10.95 -20.77 8.08
C GLU A 337 -9.51 -20.59 8.59
N GLU A 338 -8.70 -19.81 7.90
CA GLU A 338 -7.33 -19.48 8.33
C GLU A 338 -7.34 -18.68 9.63
N MET A 339 -8.21 -17.68 9.71
CA MET A 339 -8.34 -16.87 10.92
C MET A 339 -8.92 -17.66 12.09
N GLN A 340 -9.79 -18.66 11.85
CA GLN A 340 -10.26 -19.55 12.90
C GLN A 340 -9.11 -20.39 13.48
N LYS A 341 -8.26 -20.99 12.62
CA LYS A 341 -7.08 -21.76 13.06
C LYS A 341 -6.10 -20.86 13.85
N PHE A 342 -5.88 -19.64 13.39
CA PHE A 342 -5.07 -18.66 14.10
C PHE A 342 -5.64 -18.35 15.50
N ILE A 343 -6.93 -18.11 15.62
CA ILE A 343 -7.60 -17.83 16.89
C ILE A 343 -7.59 -19.07 17.81
N ASP A 344 -7.80 -20.27 17.28
CA ASP A 344 -7.78 -21.53 18.06
C ASP A 344 -6.38 -21.77 18.64
N PHE A 345 -5.32 -21.56 17.86
CA PHE A 345 -3.96 -21.58 18.36
C PHE A 345 -3.75 -20.59 19.52
N LEU A 346 -4.20 -19.34 19.36
CA LEU A 346 -4.07 -18.33 20.42
C LEU A 346 -4.82 -18.72 21.70
N LYS A 347 -6.03 -19.29 21.58
CA LYS A 347 -6.82 -19.80 22.71
C LYS A 347 -6.07 -20.87 23.49
N ASP A 348 -5.34 -21.74 22.81
CA ASP A 348 -4.58 -22.81 23.47
C ASP A 348 -3.25 -22.31 24.06
N TYR A 349 -2.56 -21.41 23.36
CA TYR A 349 -1.27 -20.90 23.78
C TYR A 349 -1.34 -19.92 24.97
N LEU A 350 -2.43 -19.16 25.10
CA LEU A 350 -2.60 -18.11 26.12
C LEU A 350 -3.33 -18.59 27.39
N LYS A 351 -3.65 -19.89 27.50
CA LYS A 351 -4.18 -20.49 28.75
C LYS A 351 -3.14 -20.49 29.83
#